data_e3d5cdc9093ee2a40b9014d06f7ea189
#
_entry.id   e3d5cdc9093ee2a40b9014d06f7ea189
#
_cell.length_a   1.000
_cell.length_b   1.000
_cell.length_c   1.000
_cell.angle_alpha   90.00
_cell.angle_beta   90.00
_cell.angle_gamma   90.00
#
_symmetry.space_group_name_H-M   'P 1'
#
loop_
_entity.id
_entity.type
_entity.pdbx_description
1 polymer ?
#
loop_
_entity_poly.entity_id
_entity_poly.type
_entity_poly.pdbx_seq_one_letter_code
_entity_poly.pdbx_strand_id
1 'polypeptide(L)'
;EFRNISKVGYMLHNGGLEFKKISETEYEYRTTLKDFHMNAAGMTHGGFIMSILDSGMGTSAHQVIDGVAVTITLDIKFIGASKAGDEIIGYAKIKKQTKSLIFMQGELKTSGRTLATAEGIWKVIK
;
A
#
# COMPACT_ATOMS: atom_id res chain seq x y z
N GLU A 1 -11.79 -10.95 5.60
CA GLU A 1 -11.29 -11.78 4.49
C GLU A 1 -10.53 -10.96 3.48
N PHE A 2 -9.40 -11.48 3.07
CA PHE A 2 -8.66 -10.84 1.98
C PHE A 2 -9.39 -11.06 0.66
N ARG A 3 -9.44 -10.03 -0.17
CA ARG A 3 -10.00 -10.12 -1.52
C ARG A 3 -9.10 -9.39 -2.49
N ASN A 4 -9.07 -9.86 -3.72
CA ASN A 4 -8.26 -9.22 -4.77
C ASN A 4 -8.91 -7.90 -5.16
N ILE A 5 -8.13 -6.81 -5.11
CA ILE A 5 -8.60 -5.48 -5.46
C ILE A 5 -7.97 -4.96 -6.75
N SER A 6 -7.01 -5.67 -7.31
CA SER A 6 -6.29 -5.22 -8.50
C SER A 6 -6.96 -5.80 -9.74
N LYS A 7 -7.86 -5.06 -10.34
CA LYS A 7 -8.69 -5.54 -11.45
C LYS A 7 -8.19 -5.12 -12.81
N VAL A 8 -7.39 -4.03 -12.88
CA VAL A 8 -6.90 -3.49 -14.14
C VAL A 8 -5.55 -2.79 -13.90
N GLY A 9 -4.83 -2.52 -14.97
CA GLY A 9 -3.73 -1.59 -14.98
C GLY A 9 -2.47 -2.06 -14.30
N TYR A 10 -1.72 -1.10 -13.79
CA TYR A 10 -0.38 -1.31 -13.28
C TYR A 10 -0.31 -2.37 -12.18
N MET A 11 -1.17 -2.29 -11.17
CA MET A 11 -1.10 -3.24 -10.06
C MET A 11 -1.54 -4.64 -10.48
N LEU A 12 -2.54 -4.76 -11.36
CA LEU A 12 -2.90 -6.08 -11.88
C LEU A 12 -1.72 -6.69 -12.64
N HIS A 13 -1.07 -5.90 -13.49
CA HIS A 13 0.08 -6.35 -14.28
C HIS A 13 1.23 -6.79 -13.38
N ASN A 14 1.39 -6.17 -12.22
CA ASN A 14 2.50 -6.42 -11.31
C ASN A 14 2.14 -7.34 -10.13
N GLY A 15 1.14 -8.19 -10.31
CA GLY A 15 0.84 -9.26 -9.35
C GLY A 15 -0.37 -8.99 -8.46
N GLY A 16 -0.81 -7.75 -8.39
CA GLY A 16 -2.01 -7.39 -7.65
C GLY A 16 -1.81 -7.36 -6.15
N LEU A 17 -2.83 -6.82 -5.46
CA LEU A 17 -2.91 -6.81 -4.01
C LEU A 17 -4.18 -7.51 -3.57
N GLU A 18 -4.10 -8.20 -2.45
CA GLU A 18 -5.27 -8.66 -1.72
C GLU A 18 -5.48 -7.74 -0.53
N PHE A 19 -6.71 -7.46 -0.20
CA PHE A 19 -7.07 -6.38 0.72
C PHE A 19 -8.12 -6.86 1.71
N LYS A 20 -8.00 -6.38 2.96
CA LYS A 20 -8.92 -6.75 4.03
C LYS A 20 -9.17 -5.55 4.92
N LYS A 21 -10.45 -5.33 5.29
CA LYS A 21 -10.81 -4.32 6.27
C LYS A 21 -10.69 -4.92 7.67
N ILE A 22 -10.02 -4.22 8.58
CA ILE A 22 -9.90 -4.63 9.97
C ILE A 22 -10.91 -3.86 10.82
N SER A 23 -11.01 -2.55 10.61
CA SER A 23 -11.96 -1.68 11.33
C SER A 23 -12.34 -0.54 10.41
N GLU A 24 -13.05 0.44 10.91
CA GLU A 24 -13.43 1.62 10.10
C GLU A 24 -12.22 2.46 9.70
N THR A 25 -11.11 2.33 10.43
CA THR A 25 -9.92 3.14 10.19
C THR A 25 -8.67 2.32 9.90
N GLU A 26 -8.76 0.99 9.91
CA GLU A 26 -7.58 0.13 9.77
C GLU A 26 -7.79 -0.93 8.70
N TYR A 27 -6.75 -1.18 7.91
CA TYR A 27 -6.80 -2.08 6.76
C TYR A 27 -5.50 -2.84 6.62
N GLU A 28 -5.58 -4.05 6.05
CA GLU A 28 -4.41 -4.82 5.68
C GLU A 28 -4.45 -5.16 4.20
N TYR A 29 -3.28 -5.31 3.61
CA TYR A 29 -3.16 -5.77 2.23
C TYR A 29 -1.90 -6.61 2.12
N ARG A 30 -1.84 -7.44 1.07
CA ARG A 30 -0.70 -8.34 0.92
C ARG A 30 -0.43 -8.66 -0.54
N THR A 31 0.83 -9.00 -0.81
CA THR A 31 1.27 -9.49 -2.10
C THR A 31 2.52 -10.34 -1.90
N THR A 32 2.81 -11.23 -2.85
CA THR A 32 4.03 -12.01 -2.83
C THR A 32 4.97 -11.45 -3.89
N LEU A 33 6.22 -11.22 -3.52
CA LEU A 33 7.21 -10.66 -4.43
C LEU A 33 7.65 -11.70 -5.47
N LYS A 34 7.79 -11.25 -6.71
CA LYS A 34 8.21 -12.07 -7.84
C LYS A 34 9.53 -11.55 -8.39
N ASP A 35 10.17 -12.33 -9.26
CA ASP A 35 11.44 -11.95 -9.88
C ASP A 35 11.35 -10.60 -10.60
N PHE A 36 10.23 -10.33 -11.26
CA PHE A 36 10.07 -9.08 -12.03
C PHE A 36 9.84 -7.85 -11.14
N HIS A 37 9.78 -8.01 -9.83
CA HIS A 37 9.74 -6.89 -8.89
C HIS A 37 11.13 -6.48 -8.41
N MET A 38 12.17 -7.22 -8.79
CA MET A 38 13.51 -7.01 -8.26
C MET A 38 14.26 -5.94 -9.05
N ASN A 39 15.23 -5.31 -8.37
CA ASN A 39 16.16 -4.40 -9.03
C ASN A 39 17.39 -5.20 -9.51
N ALA A 40 18.36 -4.50 -10.09
CA ALA A 40 19.56 -5.13 -10.64
C ALA A 40 20.43 -5.81 -9.57
N ALA A 41 20.26 -5.43 -8.30
CA ALA A 41 21.02 -6.03 -7.19
C ALA A 41 20.31 -7.23 -6.58
N GLY A 42 19.18 -7.66 -7.12
CA GLY A 42 18.46 -8.83 -6.62
C GLY A 42 17.60 -8.55 -5.40
N MET A 43 17.35 -7.29 -5.09
CA MET A 43 16.45 -6.86 -4.02
C MET A 43 15.21 -6.23 -4.61
N THR A 44 14.15 -6.14 -3.82
CA THR A 44 12.91 -5.52 -4.30
C THR A 44 13.17 -4.09 -4.72
N HIS A 45 12.71 -3.73 -5.92
CA HIS A 45 12.84 -2.38 -6.43
C HIS A 45 12.05 -1.41 -5.54
N GLY A 46 12.71 -0.31 -5.13
CA GLY A 46 12.07 0.71 -4.29
C GLY A 46 10.80 1.26 -4.90
N GLY A 47 10.76 1.38 -6.23
CA GLY A 47 9.55 1.82 -6.94
C GLY A 47 8.37 0.89 -6.74
N PHE A 48 8.61 -0.42 -6.62
CA PHE A 48 7.52 -1.35 -6.36
C PHE A 48 7.04 -1.25 -4.90
N ILE A 49 7.96 -1.05 -3.96
CA ILE A 49 7.60 -0.78 -2.56
C ILE A 49 6.68 0.46 -2.48
N MET A 50 7.03 1.52 -3.22
CA MET A 50 6.21 2.72 -3.28
C MET A 50 4.83 2.42 -3.87
N SER A 51 4.77 1.59 -4.90
CA SER A 51 3.51 1.22 -5.56
C SER A 51 2.60 0.44 -4.62
N ILE A 52 3.16 -0.49 -3.84
CA ILE A 52 2.39 -1.27 -2.86
C ILE A 52 1.79 -0.33 -1.81
N LEU A 53 2.60 0.58 -1.28
CA LEU A 53 2.13 1.53 -0.27
C LEU A 53 1.07 2.46 -0.83
N ASP A 54 1.32 3.04 -2.00
CA ASP A 54 0.37 3.97 -2.61
C ASP A 54 -0.97 3.27 -2.91
N SER A 55 -0.92 2.08 -3.48
CA SER A 55 -2.14 1.35 -3.83
C SER A 55 -2.89 0.85 -2.61
N GLY A 56 -2.18 0.32 -1.62
CA GLY A 56 -2.82 -0.20 -0.41
C GLY A 56 -3.42 0.91 0.45
N MET A 57 -2.67 1.99 0.65
CA MET A 57 -3.15 3.12 1.42
C MET A 57 -4.26 3.86 0.67
N GLY A 58 -4.12 4.02 -0.65
CA GLY A 58 -5.13 4.66 -1.48
C GLY A 58 -6.45 3.88 -1.49
N THR A 59 -6.38 2.55 -1.58
CA THR A 59 -7.57 1.72 -1.48
C THR A 59 -8.25 1.89 -0.12
N SER A 60 -7.44 1.99 0.94
CA SER A 60 -7.96 2.23 2.29
C SER A 60 -8.68 3.58 2.37
N ALA A 61 -8.10 4.61 1.76
CA ALA A 61 -8.73 5.95 1.73
C ALA A 61 -10.10 5.89 1.04
N HIS A 62 -10.21 5.09 -0.02
CA HIS A 62 -11.46 4.96 -0.77
C HIS A 62 -12.55 4.24 0.03
N GLN A 63 -12.22 3.58 1.13
CA GLN A 63 -13.23 2.88 1.94
C GLN A 63 -14.12 3.84 2.71
N VAL A 64 -13.68 5.07 2.94
CA VAL A 64 -14.39 6.03 3.82
C VAL A 64 -14.94 7.23 3.07
N ILE A 65 -14.93 7.21 1.73
CA ILE A 65 -15.41 8.32 0.92
C ILE A 65 -16.29 7.82 -0.22
N ASP A 66 -17.09 8.74 -0.73
CA ASP A 66 -17.69 8.63 -2.06
C ASP A 66 -16.82 9.44 -3.01
N GLY A 67 -16.71 8.99 -4.26
CA GLY A 67 -15.88 9.67 -5.23
C GLY A 67 -14.48 9.08 -5.27
N VAL A 68 -13.49 9.90 -5.59
CA VAL A 68 -12.12 9.48 -5.84
C VAL A 68 -11.18 10.20 -4.89
N ALA A 69 -10.20 9.47 -4.35
CA ALA A 69 -9.11 10.07 -3.60
C ALA A 69 -7.84 10.00 -4.43
N VAL A 70 -7.11 11.10 -4.48
CA VAL A 70 -5.82 11.15 -5.18
C VAL A 70 -4.72 11.46 -4.18
N THR A 71 -3.56 10.84 -4.37
CA THR A 71 -2.41 11.04 -3.51
C THR A 71 -1.86 12.45 -3.70
N ILE A 72 -1.78 13.23 -2.61
CA ILE A 72 -1.12 14.54 -2.65
C ILE A 72 0.35 14.37 -2.31
N THR A 73 0.62 13.63 -1.25
CA THR A 73 1.99 13.39 -0.79
C THR A 73 2.07 12.00 -0.16
N LEU A 74 3.23 11.38 -0.31
CA LEU A 74 3.53 10.08 0.28
C LEU A 74 4.99 10.10 0.66
N ASP A 75 5.26 10.12 1.97
CA ASP A 75 6.60 10.16 2.52
C ASP A 75 6.94 8.74 2.99
N ILE A 76 7.98 8.14 2.41
CA ILE A 76 8.32 6.74 2.64
C ILE A 76 9.73 6.64 3.20
N LYS A 77 9.88 5.80 4.22
CA LYS A 77 11.19 5.41 4.73
C LYS A 77 11.41 3.94 4.40
N PHE A 78 12.47 3.67 3.66
CA PHE A 78 12.86 2.31 3.28
C PHE A 78 13.78 1.79 4.37
N ILE A 79 13.31 0.80 5.12
CA ILE A 79 13.99 0.36 6.35
C ILE A 79 14.69 -0.97 6.16
N GLY A 80 14.08 -1.92 5.47
CA GLY A 80 14.61 -3.25 5.31
C GLY A 80 14.64 -3.71 3.86
N ALA A 81 15.35 -4.81 3.60
CA ALA A 81 15.44 -5.41 2.29
C ALA A 81 14.46 -6.58 2.18
N SER A 82 14.01 -6.86 0.97
CA SER A 82 13.17 -8.00 0.67
C SER A 82 13.57 -8.57 -0.68
N LYS A 83 13.13 -9.79 -0.98
CA LYS A 83 13.53 -10.49 -2.20
C LYS A 83 12.36 -11.30 -2.75
N ALA A 84 12.53 -11.81 -3.96
CA ALA A 84 11.52 -12.66 -4.59
C ALA A 84 11.17 -13.84 -3.68
N GLY A 85 9.89 -14.14 -3.60
CA GLY A 85 9.35 -15.17 -2.74
C GLY A 85 8.85 -14.67 -1.39
N ASP A 86 9.28 -13.49 -0.95
CA ASP A 86 8.80 -12.92 0.31
C ASP A 86 7.34 -12.50 0.18
N GLU A 87 6.57 -12.77 1.23
CA GLU A 87 5.21 -12.25 1.33
C GLU A 87 5.27 -10.90 2.05
N ILE A 88 4.66 -9.90 1.44
CA ILE A 88 4.58 -8.56 2.02
C ILE A 88 3.20 -8.38 2.62
N ILE A 89 3.16 -7.99 3.88
CA ILE A 89 1.92 -7.60 4.56
C ILE A 89 1.97 -6.10 4.80
N GLY A 90 0.98 -5.40 4.28
CA GLY A 90 0.82 -3.97 4.47
C GLY A 90 -0.26 -3.66 5.49
N TYR A 91 -0.05 -2.60 6.22
CA TYR A 91 -1.02 -2.09 7.18
C TYR A 91 -1.24 -0.61 6.89
N ALA A 92 -2.49 -0.19 6.89
CA ALA A 92 -2.85 1.22 6.68
C ALA A 92 -3.82 1.65 7.77
N LYS A 93 -3.60 2.86 8.28
CA LYS A 93 -4.45 3.44 9.31
C LYS A 93 -4.81 4.87 8.92
N ILE A 94 -6.09 5.18 9.01
CA ILE A 94 -6.57 6.56 8.83
C ILE A 94 -6.37 7.27 10.15
N LYS A 95 -5.53 8.30 10.15
CA LYS A 95 -5.21 9.10 11.34
C LYS A 95 -6.23 10.21 11.55
N LYS A 96 -6.64 10.84 10.48
CA LYS A 96 -7.60 11.94 10.52
C LYS A 96 -8.24 12.09 9.16
N GLN A 97 -9.52 12.40 9.17
CA GLN A 97 -10.26 12.67 7.94
C GLN A 97 -10.95 14.01 8.10
N THR A 98 -10.75 14.89 7.12
CA THR A 98 -11.49 16.14 7.02
C THR A 98 -12.44 16.04 5.84
N LYS A 99 -13.13 17.11 5.52
CA LYS A 99 -14.08 17.12 4.40
C LYS A 99 -13.40 16.79 3.07
N SER A 100 -12.16 17.22 2.89
CA SER A 100 -11.47 17.07 1.61
C SER A 100 -10.14 16.33 1.70
N LEU A 101 -9.65 15.99 2.89
CA LEU A 101 -8.33 15.36 3.06
C LEU A 101 -8.42 14.15 3.97
N ILE A 102 -7.58 13.16 3.68
CA ILE A 102 -7.43 11.95 4.49
C ILE A 102 -5.96 11.81 4.83
N PHE A 103 -5.63 11.81 6.13
CA PHE A 103 -4.26 11.67 6.62
C PHE A 103 -4.06 10.24 7.08
N MET A 104 -3.03 9.57 6.55
CA MET A 104 -2.85 8.14 6.79
C MET A 104 -1.42 7.79 7.16
N GLN A 105 -1.29 6.67 7.88
CA GLN A 105 -0.02 6.01 8.13
C GLN A 105 -0.05 4.63 7.48
N GLY A 106 1.12 4.16 7.05
CA GLY A 106 1.26 2.84 6.46
C GLY A 106 2.55 2.17 6.89
N GLU A 107 2.56 0.85 6.78
CA GLU A 107 3.73 0.05 7.11
C GLU A 107 3.71 -1.22 6.26
N LEU A 108 4.89 -1.65 5.80
CA LEU A 108 5.05 -2.93 5.14
C LEU A 108 5.99 -3.81 5.97
N LYS A 109 5.62 -5.08 6.10
CA LYS A 109 6.43 -6.08 6.80
C LYS A 109 6.56 -7.34 5.97
N THR A 110 7.63 -8.08 6.22
CA THR A 110 7.78 -9.45 5.76
C THR A 110 8.36 -10.27 6.89
N SER A 111 7.77 -11.44 7.16
CA SER A 111 8.20 -12.33 8.25
C SER A 111 8.40 -11.58 9.57
N GLY A 112 7.50 -10.64 9.87
CA GLY A 112 7.49 -9.90 11.14
C GLY A 112 8.48 -8.75 11.21
N ARG A 113 9.34 -8.52 10.21
CA ARG A 113 10.27 -7.40 10.23
C ARG A 113 9.79 -6.28 9.32
N THR A 114 10.05 -5.05 9.71
CA THR A 114 9.59 -3.87 8.99
C THR A 114 10.44 -3.63 7.73
N LEU A 115 9.78 -3.49 6.60
CA LEU A 115 10.43 -3.15 5.34
C LEU A 115 10.40 -1.65 5.07
N ALA A 116 9.27 -1.02 5.36
CA ALA A 116 9.08 0.39 5.06
C ALA A 116 7.97 0.94 5.93
N THR A 117 8.04 2.23 6.20
CA THR A 117 6.96 2.98 6.84
C THR A 117 6.60 4.16 5.96
N ALA A 118 5.37 4.65 6.08
CA ALA A 118 4.91 5.74 5.24
C ALA A 118 3.89 6.60 5.96
N GLU A 119 3.85 7.86 5.57
CA GLU A 119 2.78 8.78 5.91
C GLU A 119 2.34 9.46 4.62
N GLY A 120 1.05 9.68 4.48
CA GLY A 120 0.56 10.28 3.25
C GLY A 120 -0.74 11.04 3.47
N ILE A 121 -1.05 11.84 2.48
CA ILE A 121 -2.28 12.65 2.46
C ILE A 121 -2.95 12.42 1.12
N TRP A 122 -4.24 12.10 1.16
CA TRP A 122 -5.07 11.93 -0.03
C TRP A 122 -6.11 13.04 -0.07
N LYS A 123 -6.35 13.56 -1.26
CA LYS A 123 -7.38 14.58 -1.48
C LYS A 123 -8.60 13.93 -2.09
N VAL A 124 -9.75 14.23 -1.53
CA VAL A 124 -11.04 13.75 -2.05
C VAL A 124 -11.48 14.65 -3.20
N ILE A 125 -11.73 14.06 -4.34
CA ILE A 125 -12.24 14.75 -5.52
C ILE A 125 -13.64 14.22 -5.80
N LYS A 126 -14.57 15.12 -5.94
CA LYS A 126 -15.97 14.76 -6.17
C LYS A 126 -16.44 15.13 -7.55
#